data_4f78bf845ca46d4fe88bcf7ab3dde6c4
#
_entry.id   4f78bf845ca46d4fe88bcf7ab3dde6c4
#
_cell.length_a   1.000
_cell.length_b   1.000
_cell.length_c   1.000
_cell.angle_alpha   90.00
_cell.angle_beta   90.00
_cell.angle_gamma   90.00
#
_symmetry.space_group_name_H-M   'P 1'
#
loop_
_entity.id
_entity.type
_entity.pdbx_description
1 polymer ?
#
loop_
_entity_poly.entity_id
_entity_poly.type
_entity_poly.pdbx_seq_one_letter_code
_entity_poly.pdbx_strand_id
1 'polypeptide(L)'
;MSQPSIFWWQKYGTLAQMAQASVALLGFVAILFQINEIRSSNRATSARQVFLGYTDLAFKNPKFSAPDYDAIKAGGHDQQIQYESFVAYFLYACEEATAAFANRQEWIASCDYDLKPHLPFLCEKNQAEPAYLATYSADIQQWVKASMKTAGVTPPDCKLGKT
;
A
#
# COMPACT_ATOMS: atom_id res chain seq x y z
N MET A 1 22.75 -63.30 41.20
CA MET A 1 21.73 -62.35 40.78
C MET A 1 22.44 -61.13 40.15
N SER A 2 22.57 -61.09 38.82
CA SER A 2 23.22 -60.02 38.07
C SER A 2 22.19 -58.89 37.83
N GLN A 3 22.45 -57.69 38.30
CA GLN A 3 21.64 -56.51 37.94
C GLN A 3 21.95 -56.14 36.49
N PRO A 4 20.99 -56.15 35.60
CA PRO A 4 21.22 -55.69 34.25
C PRO A 4 20.83 -54.21 34.09
N SER A 5 21.81 -53.40 33.66
CA SER A 5 21.62 -52.41 32.59
C SER A 5 20.76 -51.16 32.87
N ILE A 6 20.78 -50.57 34.08
CA ILE A 6 20.26 -49.19 34.33
C ILE A 6 21.06 -48.16 33.53
N PHE A 7 22.32 -48.46 33.21
CA PHE A 7 23.25 -47.53 32.54
C PHE A 7 22.92 -47.26 31.03
N TRP A 8 22.26 -48.18 30.35
CA TRP A 8 21.89 -48.05 28.93
C TRP A 8 20.73 -47.09 28.73
N TRP A 9 19.70 -47.15 29.53
CA TRP A 9 18.54 -46.30 29.47
C TRP A 9 18.83 -44.83 29.75
N GLN A 10 19.76 -44.55 30.67
CA GLN A 10 20.17 -43.17 30.97
C GLN A 10 20.91 -42.50 29.79
N LYS A 11 21.75 -43.25 29.09
CA LYS A 11 22.54 -42.74 27.98
C LYS A 11 21.70 -42.46 26.72
N TYR A 12 20.72 -43.28 26.43
CA TYR A 12 19.78 -43.11 25.30
C TYR A 12 18.68 -42.08 25.64
N GLY A 13 18.26 -41.96 26.88
CA GLY A 13 17.28 -40.98 27.32
C GLY A 13 17.73 -39.55 27.06
N THR A 14 19.00 -39.20 27.36
CA THR A 14 19.55 -37.87 27.09
C THR A 14 19.68 -37.57 25.60
N LEU A 15 20.09 -38.56 24.80
CA LEU A 15 20.16 -38.38 23.34
C LEU A 15 18.78 -38.19 22.73
N ALA A 16 17.77 -38.94 23.18
CA ALA A 16 16.40 -38.76 22.75
C ALA A 16 15.81 -37.38 23.10
N GLN A 17 16.10 -36.88 24.31
CA GLN A 17 15.71 -35.54 24.75
C GLN A 17 16.38 -34.46 23.92
N MET A 18 17.66 -34.58 23.60
CA MET A 18 18.37 -33.62 22.74
C MET A 18 17.81 -33.64 21.31
N ALA A 19 17.52 -34.80 20.76
CA ALA A 19 16.89 -34.96 19.44
C ALA A 19 15.49 -34.29 19.43
N GLN A 20 14.68 -34.55 20.46
CA GLN A 20 13.35 -33.93 20.60
C GLN A 20 13.43 -32.41 20.72
N ALA A 21 14.35 -31.89 21.50
CA ALA A 21 14.57 -30.44 21.62
C ALA A 21 14.98 -29.82 20.28
N SER A 22 15.86 -30.49 19.53
CA SER A 22 16.30 -30.01 18.21
C SER A 22 15.14 -30.01 17.20
N VAL A 23 14.30 -31.03 17.17
CA VAL A 23 13.11 -31.08 16.30
C VAL A 23 12.11 -29.98 16.67
N ALA A 24 11.89 -29.75 17.97
CA ALA A 24 11.01 -28.68 18.43
C ALA A 24 11.54 -27.29 18.01
N LEU A 25 12.86 -27.07 18.12
CA LEU A 25 13.49 -25.81 17.69
C LEU A 25 13.35 -25.58 16.18
N LEU A 26 13.61 -26.63 15.38
CA LEU A 26 13.45 -26.56 13.92
C LEU A 26 11.99 -26.30 13.53
N GLY A 27 11.05 -26.97 14.20
CA GLY A 27 9.61 -26.70 14.01
C GLY A 27 9.22 -25.27 14.33
N PHE A 28 9.74 -24.70 15.42
CA PHE A 28 9.49 -23.31 15.78
C PHE A 28 10.04 -22.33 14.75
N VAL A 29 11.27 -22.54 14.26
CA VAL A 29 11.87 -21.73 13.20
C VAL A 29 11.04 -21.81 11.91
N ALA A 30 10.58 -23.01 11.51
CA ALA A 30 9.73 -23.19 10.34
C ALA A 30 8.40 -22.42 10.46
N ILE A 31 7.78 -22.41 11.66
CA ILE A 31 6.55 -21.66 11.92
C ILE A 31 6.81 -20.13 11.76
N LEU A 32 7.92 -19.62 12.25
CA LEU A 32 8.25 -18.21 12.09
C LEU A 32 8.42 -17.80 10.62
N PHE A 33 9.05 -18.65 9.81
CA PHE A 33 9.13 -18.45 8.36
C PHE A 33 7.75 -18.46 7.70
N GLN A 34 6.90 -19.42 8.06
CA GLN A 34 5.53 -19.50 7.52
C GLN A 34 4.69 -18.29 7.87
N ILE A 35 4.79 -17.78 9.11
CA ILE A 35 4.08 -16.56 9.54
C ILE A 35 4.53 -15.36 8.70
N ASN A 36 5.82 -15.23 8.46
CA ASN A 36 6.35 -14.11 7.66
C ASN A 36 5.88 -14.19 6.21
N GLU A 37 5.89 -15.38 5.61
CA GLU A 37 5.40 -15.61 4.24
C GLU A 37 3.89 -15.32 4.12
N ILE A 38 3.08 -15.80 5.07
CA ILE A 38 1.64 -15.53 5.12
C ILE A 38 1.36 -14.03 5.24
N ARG A 39 2.12 -13.31 6.07
CA ARG A 39 1.96 -11.86 6.22
C ARG A 39 2.28 -11.13 4.90
N SER A 40 3.35 -11.50 4.23
CA SER A 40 3.75 -10.93 2.94
C SER A 40 2.69 -11.20 1.87
N SER A 41 2.24 -12.44 1.75
CA SER A 41 1.19 -12.85 0.80
C SER A 41 -0.14 -12.15 1.05
N ASN A 42 -0.56 -12.06 2.31
CA ASN A 42 -1.80 -11.38 2.69
C ASN A 42 -1.74 -9.88 2.36
N ARG A 43 -0.59 -9.23 2.61
CA ARG A 43 -0.39 -7.81 2.29
C ARG A 43 -0.49 -7.57 0.78
N ALA A 44 0.17 -8.39 -0.04
CA ALA A 44 0.08 -8.31 -1.49
C ALA A 44 -1.34 -8.57 -2.03
N THR A 45 -2.06 -9.53 -1.43
CA THR A 45 -3.45 -9.83 -1.80
C THR A 45 -4.37 -8.66 -1.45
N SER A 46 -4.23 -8.09 -0.25
CA SER A 46 -5.00 -6.91 0.19
C SER A 46 -4.77 -5.72 -0.75
N ALA A 47 -3.51 -5.40 -1.06
CA ALA A 47 -3.18 -4.30 -1.96
C ALA A 47 -3.78 -4.48 -3.36
N ARG A 48 -3.74 -5.71 -3.90
CA ARG A 48 -4.40 -6.01 -5.18
C ARG A 48 -5.91 -5.80 -5.12
N GLN A 49 -6.57 -6.22 -4.05
CA GLN A 49 -8.01 -6.03 -3.87
C GLN A 49 -8.38 -4.56 -3.80
N VAL A 50 -7.61 -3.75 -3.06
CA VAL A 50 -7.81 -2.30 -2.97
C VAL A 50 -7.64 -1.65 -4.35
N PHE A 51 -6.59 -2.02 -5.09
CA PHE A 51 -6.35 -1.48 -6.43
C PHE A 51 -7.41 -1.91 -7.45
N LEU A 52 -7.91 -3.14 -7.38
CA LEU A 52 -9.05 -3.59 -8.19
C LEU A 52 -10.32 -2.84 -7.83
N GLY A 53 -10.55 -2.53 -6.56
CA GLY A 53 -11.65 -1.68 -6.11
C GLY A 53 -11.57 -0.27 -6.71
N TYR A 54 -10.37 0.33 -6.75
CA TYR A 54 -10.14 1.61 -7.43
C TYR A 54 -10.46 1.50 -8.94
N THR A 55 -9.97 0.46 -9.61
CA THR A 55 -10.20 0.25 -11.04
C THR A 55 -11.68 0.12 -11.36
N ASP A 56 -12.44 -0.63 -10.56
CA ASP A 56 -13.90 -0.77 -10.70
C ASP A 56 -14.61 0.58 -10.47
N LEU A 57 -14.18 1.34 -9.47
CA LEU A 57 -14.69 2.68 -9.20
C LEU A 57 -14.41 3.65 -10.37
N ALA A 58 -13.20 3.61 -10.93
CA ALA A 58 -12.79 4.42 -12.06
C ALA A 58 -13.60 4.07 -13.33
N PHE A 59 -13.81 2.78 -13.56
CA PHE A 59 -14.63 2.31 -14.68
C PHE A 59 -16.10 2.76 -14.57
N LYS A 60 -16.66 2.74 -13.37
CA LYS A 60 -18.04 3.21 -13.09
C LYS A 60 -18.18 4.73 -13.13
N ASN A 61 -17.11 5.46 -12.94
CA ASN A 61 -17.08 6.92 -12.87
C ASN A 61 -16.04 7.52 -13.83
N PRO A 62 -16.17 7.32 -15.15
CA PRO A 62 -15.16 7.77 -16.12
C PRO A 62 -14.91 9.28 -16.08
N LYS A 63 -15.91 10.07 -15.67
CA LYS A 63 -15.78 11.52 -15.47
C LYS A 63 -14.81 11.90 -14.35
N PHE A 64 -14.53 10.97 -13.43
CA PHE A 64 -13.59 11.19 -12.32
C PHE A 64 -12.21 10.61 -12.61
N SER A 65 -12.09 9.56 -13.42
CA SER A 65 -10.78 9.02 -13.80
C SER A 65 -10.04 9.88 -14.81
N ALA A 66 -10.77 10.59 -15.67
CA ALA A 66 -10.22 11.59 -16.60
C ALA A 66 -10.97 12.92 -16.42
N PRO A 67 -10.76 13.62 -15.30
CA PRO A 67 -11.60 14.73 -14.91
C PRO A 67 -11.35 16.00 -15.74
N ASP A 68 -12.45 16.64 -16.15
CA ASP A 68 -12.47 18.08 -16.34
C ASP A 68 -12.71 18.72 -14.97
N TYR A 69 -11.64 19.20 -14.35
CA TYR A 69 -11.72 19.70 -12.97
C TYR A 69 -12.57 20.96 -12.86
N ASP A 70 -12.58 21.83 -13.88
CA ASP A 70 -13.44 23.00 -13.87
C ASP A 70 -14.93 22.62 -13.98
N ALA A 71 -15.27 21.62 -14.79
CA ALA A 71 -16.62 21.07 -14.83
C ALA A 71 -17.04 20.42 -13.50
N ILE A 72 -16.12 19.74 -12.81
CA ILE A 72 -16.38 19.18 -11.48
C ILE A 72 -16.69 20.27 -10.46
N LYS A 73 -15.92 21.37 -10.45
CA LYS A 73 -16.18 22.51 -9.56
C LYS A 73 -17.54 23.16 -9.85
N ALA A 74 -17.93 23.24 -11.11
CA ALA A 74 -19.23 23.79 -11.52
C ALA A 74 -20.41 22.86 -11.19
N GLY A 75 -20.17 21.55 -10.98
CA GLY A 75 -21.21 20.54 -10.72
C GLY A 75 -21.81 20.54 -9.32
N GLY A 76 -21.37 21.47 -8.46
CA GLY A 76 -21.92 21.64 -7.12
C GLY A 76 -21.23 20.79 -6.05
N HIS A 77 -21.67 21.00 -4.79
CA HIS A 77 -21.02 20.46 -3.61
C HIS A 77 -20.97 18.94 -3.56
N ASP A 78 -22.07 18.27 -3.89
CA ASP A 78 -22.14 16.80 -3.86
C ASP A 78 -21.19 16.16 -4.85
N GLN A 79 -21.04 16.74 -6.05
CA GLN A 79 -20.10 16.24 -7.05
C GLN A 79 -18.64 16.45 -6.62
N GLN A 80 -18.36 17.56 -5.97
CA GLN A 80 -17.03 17.83 -5.41
C GLN A 80 -16.67 16.83 -4.31
N ILE A 81 -17.58 16.52 -3.39
CA ILE A 81 -17.39 15.51 -2.34
C ILE A 81 -17.15 14.12 -2.95
N GLN A 82 -17.96 13.72 -3.96
CA GLN A 82 -17.78 12.45 -4.66
C GLN A 82 -16.41 12.36 -5.33
N TYR A 83 -15.98 13.45 -5.97
CA TYR A 83 -14.68 13.51 -6.61
C TYR A 83 -13.53 13.48 -5.59
N GLU A 84 -13.63 14.22 -4.51
CA GLU A 84 -12.66 14.18 -3.41
C GLU A 84 -12.51 12.76 -2.86
N SER A 85 -13.64 12.07 -2.62
CA SER A 85 -13.65 10.68 -2.17
C SER A 85 -13.02 9.73 -3.19
N PHE A 86 -13.22 9.97 -4.48
CA PHE A 86 -12.59 9.22 -5.55
C PHE A 86 -11.06 9.38 -5.53
N VAL A 87 -10.57 10.62 -5.45
CA VAL A 87 -9.12 10.90 -5.39
C VAL A 87 -8.50 10.36 -4.11
N ALA A 88 -9.20 10.46 -2.97
CA ALA A 88 -8.74 9.88 -1.72
C ALA A 88 -8.58 8.36 -1.81
N TYR A 89 -9.56 7.67 -2.41
CA TYR A 89 -9.47 6.22 -2.63
C TYR A 89 -8.33 5.85 -3.58
N PHE A 90 -8.12 6.62 -4.64
CA PHE A 90 -7.00 6.45 -5.55
C PHE A 90 -5.65 6.55 -4.84
N LEU A 91 -5.43 7.62 -4.06
CA LEU A 91 -4.19 7.80 -3.31
C LEU A 91 -3.96 6.66 -2.31
N TYR A 92 -5.01 6.23 -1.62
CA TYR A 92 -4.96 5.08 -0.71
C TYR A 92 -4.59 3.78 -1.46
N ALA A 93 -5.19 3.53 -2.63
CA ALA A 93 -4.87 2.36 -3.43
C ALA A 93 -3.41 2.34 -3.89
N CYS A 94 -2.86 3.49 -4.29
CA CYS A 94 -1.46 3.62 -4.65
C CYS A 94 -0.53 3.46 -3.43
N GLU A 95 -0.91 3.95 -2.26
CA GLU A 95 -0.18 3.76 -1.01
C GLU A 95 -0.05 2.28 -0.65
N GLU A 96 -1.16 1.56 -0.64
CA GLU A 96 -1.18 0.12 -0.36
C GLU A 96 -0.39 -0.69 -1.39
N ALA A 97 -0.53 -0.38 -2.68
CA ALA A 97 0.22 -1.06 -3.73
C ALA A 97 1.73 -0.83 -3.59
N THR A 98 2.16 0.40 -3.39
CA THR A 98 3.59 0.73 -3.25
C THR A 98 4.21 0.20 -1.96
N ALA A 99 3.43 0.03 -0.89
CA ALA A 99 3.88 -0.54 0.37
C ALA A 99 3.96 -2.07 0.34
N ALA A 100 3.15 -2.74 -0.49
CA ALA A 100 3.02 -4.20 -0.49
C ALA A 100 3.97 -4.91 -1.46
N PHE A 101 4.40 -4.25 -2.54
CA PHE A 101 5.15 -4.89 -3.63
C PHE A 101 6.62 -4.48 -3.68
N ALA A 102 7.50 -5.45 -3.95
CA ALA A 102 8.94 -5.22 -4.09
C ALA A 102 9.29 -4.36 -5.32
N ASN A 103 8.49 -4.46 -6.41
CA ASN A 103 8.64 -3.68 -7.64
C ASN A 103 7.94 -2.30 -7.53
N ARG A 104 8.21 -1.61 -6.45
CA ARG A 104 7.61 -0.31 -6.10
C ARG A 104 7.64 0.70 -7.26
N GLN A 105 8.73 0.74 -8.05
CA GLN A 105 8.85 1.71 -9.15
C GLN A 105 7.85 1.50 -10.27
N GLU A 106 7.51 0.25 -10.61
CA GLU A 106 6.49 -0.06 -11.61
C GLU A 106 5.09 0.41 -11.16
N TRP A 107 4.78 0.19 -9.89
CA TRP A 107 3.53 0.66 -9.29
C TRP A 107 3.46 2.19 -9.22
N ILE A 108 4.56 2.86 -8.86
CA ILE A 108 4.63 4.33 -8.88
C ILE A 108 4.41 4.86 -10.29
N ALA A 109 5.00 4.26 -11.32
CA ALA A 109 4.84 4.70 -12.70
C ALA A 109 3.37 4.57 -13.19
N SER A 110 2.70 3.47 -12.82
CA SER A 110 1.28 3.28 -13.10
C SER A 110 0.40 4.31 -12.37
N CYS A 111 0.65 4.48 -11.06
CA CYS A 111 -0.06 5.48 -10.26
C CYS A 111 0.22 6.92 -10.73
N ASP A 112 1.44 7.23 -11.22
CA ASP A 112 1.78 8.57 -11.71
C ASP A 112 1.01 8.95 -12.98
N TYR A 113 0.74 7.96 -13.83
CA TYR A 113 -0.11 8.18 -15.01
C TYR A 113 -1.53 8.61 -14.60
N ASP A 114 -2.13 7.88 -13.66
CA ASP A 114 -3.48 8.16 -13.17
C ASP A 114 -3.54 9.42 -12.27
N LEU A 115 -2.43 9.79 -11.61
CA LEU A 115 -2.36 10.96 -10.75
C LEU A 115 -2.44 12.29 -11.51
N LYS A 116 -1.83 12.36 -12.70
CA LYS A 116 -1.66 13.63 -13.44
C LYS A 116 -2.93 14.45 -13.57
N PRO A 117 -4.08 13.88 -13.99
CA PRO A 117 -5.31 14.66 -14.14
C PRO A 117 -5.88 15.19 -12.81
N HIS A 118 -5.44 14.63 -11.67
CA HIS A 118 -5.91 15.03 -10.33
C HIS A 118 -5.03 16.10 -9.67
N LEU A 119 -3.87 16.42 -10.24
CA LEU A 119 -2.92 17.37 -9.65
C LEU A 119 -3.51 18.76 -9.41
N PRO A 120 -4.35 19.34 -10.30
CA PRO A 120 -5.01 20.62 -10.03
C PRO A 120 -5.84 20.61 -8.76
N PHE A 121 -6.67 19.57 -8.59
CA PHE A 121 -7.47 19.41 -7.37
C PHE A 121 -6.58 19.29 -6.11
N LEU A 122 -5.58 18.41 -6.17
CA LEU A 122 -4.68 18.18 -5.02
C LEU A 122 -3.91 19.44 -4.63
N CYS A 123 -3.54 20.25 -5.62
CA CYS A 123 -2.89 21.55 -5.39
C CYS A 123 -3.83 22.51 -4.67
N GLU A 124 -5.04 22.73 -5.18
CA GLU A 124 -6.04 23.61 -4.55
C GLU A 124 -6.45 23.10 -3.16
N LYS A 125 -6.69 21.80 -3.03
CA LYS A 125 -7.06 21.18 -1.76
C LYS A 125 -5.97 21.34 -0.70
N ASN A 126 -4.71 21.12 -1.07
CA ASN A 126 -3.59 21.29 -0.13
C ASN A 126 -3.35 22.75 0.24
N GLN A 127 -3.73 23.71 -0.60
CA GLN A 127 -3.71 25.15 -0.22
C GLN A 127 -4.81 25.48 0.78
N ALA A 128 -6.03 25.03 0.52
CA ALA A 128 -7.18 25.28 1.39
C ALA A 128 -7.07 24.51 2.73
N GLU A 129 -6.55 23.30 2.68
CA GLU A 129 -6.43 22.38 3.81
C GLU A 129 -5.03 21.74 3.85
N PRO A 130 -4.01 22.41 4.41
CA PRO A 130 -2.63 21.88 4.42
C PRO A 130 -2.50 20.52 5.13
N ALA A 131 -3.44 20.17 6.02
CA ALA A 131 -3.50 18.88 6.71
C ALA A 131 -4.00 17.74 5.80
N TYR A 132 -4.61 18.02 4.65
CA TYR A 132 -5.20 16.98 3.78
C TYR A 132 -4.16 15.95 3.34
N LEU A 133 -3.04 16.38 2.78
CA LEU A 133 -1.99 15.45 2.39
C LEU A 133 -1.26 14.82 3.60
N ALA A 134 -1.31 15.44 4.77
CA ALA A 134 -0.68 14.89 5.97
C ALA A 134 -1.38 13.63 6.51
N THR A 135 -2.58 13.30 6.02
CA THR A 135 -3.28 12.05 6.34
C THR A 135 -2.65 10.82 5.67
N TYR A 136 -1.83 11.02 4.64
CA TYR A 136 -1.14 9.94 3.91
C TYR A 136 0.30 9.78 4.42
N SER A 137 0.94 8.65 4.08
CA SER A 137 2.35 8.40 4.43
C SER A 137 3.29 9.46 3.83
N ALA A 138 4.46 9.62 4.45
CA ALA A 138 5.47 10.55 3.99
C ALA A 138 5.89 10.30 2.53
N ASP A 139 5.89 9.05 2.11
CA ASP A 139 6.21 8.64 0.75
C ASP A 139 5.18 9.15 -0.27
N ILE A 140 3.88 9.01 0.03
CA ILE A 140 2.80 9.52 -0.83
C ILE A 140 2.83 11.04 -0.88
N GLN A 141 3.03 11.71 0.26
CA GLN A 141 3.16 13.16 0.30
C GLN A 141 4.30 13.67 -0.60
N GLN A 142 5.46 13.02 -0.50
CA GLN A 142 6.63 13.38 -1.31
C GLN A 142 6.38 13.11 -2.79
N TRP A 143 5.79 11.97 -3.12
CA TRP A 143 5.45 11.62 -4.49
C TRP A 143 4.48 12.61 -5.11
N VAL A 144 3.36 12.94 -4.46
CA VAL A 144 2.37 13.92 -4.95
C VAL A 144 3.02 15.29 -5.16
N LYS A 145 3.84 15.77 -4.20
CA LYS A 145 4.56 17.05 -4.32
C LYS A 145 5.56 17.06 -5.49
N ALA A 146 6.27 15.95 -5.70
CA ALA A 146 7.20 15.80 -6.81
C ALA A 146 6.47 15.78 -8.16
N SER A 147 5.34 15.08 -8.26
CA SER A 147 4.51 15.03 -9.46
C SER A 147 3.91 16.39 -9.80
N MET A 148 3.43 17.15 -8.79
CA MET A 148 2.99 18.55 -8.98
C MET A 148 4.12 19.40 -9.57
N LYS A 149 5.31 19.33 -8.98
CA LYS A 149 6.48 20.09 -9.46
C LYS A 149 6.85 19.73 -10.89
N THR A 150 6.86 18.45 -11.22
CA THR A 150 7.21 17.94 -12.57
C THR A 150 6.16 18.37 -13.60
N ALA A 151 4.88 18.38 -13.24
CA ALA A 151 3.79 18.79 -14.11
C ALA A 151 3.60 20.31 -14.18
N GLY A 152 4.43 21.10 -13.46
CA GLY A 152 4.31 22.55 -13.41
C GLY A 152 3.07 23.07 -12.69
N VAL A 153 2.40 22.21 -11.91
CA VAL A 153 1.21 22.58 -11.11
C VAL A 153 1.68 23.18 -9.80
N THR A 154 1.64 24.50 -9.72
CA THR A 154 2.15 25.23 -8.55
C THR A 154 1.15 26.28 -8.08
N PRO A 155 1.08 26.53 -6.78
CA PRO A 155 0.34 27.65 -6.24
C PRO A 155 0.81 28.99 -6.85
N PRO A 156 -0.08 30.00 -7.05
CA PRO A 156 -1.52 29.95 -6.74
C PRO A 156 -2.40 29.33 -7.85
N ASP A 157 -1.87 29.15 -9.06
CA ASP A 157 -2.69 28.86 -10.24
C ASP A 157 -3.21 27.44 -10.30
N CYS A 158 -2.53 26.46 -9.68
CA CYS A 158 -2.92 25.06 -9.60
C CYS A 158 -3.43 24.44 -10.93
N LYS A 159 -2.93 24.88 -12.07
CA LYS A 159 -3.32 24.42 -13.40
C LYS A 159 -2.22 23.54 -14.00
N LEU A 160 -2.63 22.55 -14.77
CA LEU A 160 -1.69 21.78 -15.58
C LEU A 160 -1.01 22.71 -16.60
N GLY A 161 0.33 22.68 -16.65
CA GLY A 161 1.07 23.39 -17.67
C GLY A 161 0.60 22.92 -19.06
N LYS A 162 0.41 23.86 -20.00
CA LYS A 162 0.16 23.50 -21.38
C LYS A 162 1.45 22.89 -21.94
N THR A 163 1.45 21.57 -22.12
CA THR A 163 2.49 20.85 -22.88
C THR A 163 2.28 21.05 -24.37
#